data_464a6bbf966461d10dc3d5a320f3b66d
#
_entry.id   464a6bbf966461d10dc3d5a320f3b66d
#
_cell.length_a   1.000
_cell.length_b   1.000
_cell.length_c   1.000
_cell.angle_alpha   90.00
_cell.angle_beta   90.00
_cell.angle_gamma   90.00
#
_symmetry.space_group_name_H-M   'P 1'
#
loop_
_entity.id
_entity.type
_entity.pdbx_description
1 polymer ?
#
loop_
_entity_poly.entity_id
_entity_poly.type
_entity_poly.pdbx_seq_one_letter_code
_entity_poly.pdbx_strand_id
1 'polypeptide(L)'
;MKLIRDFVKERNRDVRIQSEAAMLPYKAPTTGPYADAVRNAMKFAFGREPVFVREGGSIGAVVSMEKLLRAPVMFLGLSLPEHGYHAPNENYDWRQAGGGMVAFAKYFSEIAGMPSS
;
A
#
# COMPACT_ATOMS: atom_id res chain seq x y z
N MET A 1 -8.74 5.23 -21.38
CA MET A 1 -10.15 4.81 -21.58
C MET A 1 -10.62 4.93 -23.02
N LYS A 2 -10.27 5.99 -23.79
CA LYS A 2 -10.67 6.12 -25.21
C LYS A 2 -10.22 4.92 -26.05
N LEU A 3 -8.94 4.56 -26.00
CA LEU A 3 -8.36 3.43 -26.76
C LEU A 3 -9.09 2.10 -26.50
N ILE A 4 -9.44 1.81 -25.23
CA ILE A 4 -10.16 0.58 -24.89
C ILE A 4 -11.58 0.60 -25.47
N ARG A 5 -12.27 1.74 -25.41
CA ARG A 5 -13.61 1.90 -25.99
C ARG A 5 -13.59 1.71 -27.50
N ASP A 6 -12.63 2.34 -28.19
CA ASP A 6 -12.49 2.24 -29.64
C ASP A 6 -12.19 0.80 -30.02
N PHE A 7 -11.25 0.12 -29.36
CA PHE A 7 -10.89 -1.26 -29.59
C PHE A 7 -12.07 -2.22 -29.43
N VAL A 8 -12.84 -2.06 -28.34
CA VAL A 8 -13.98 -2.94 -28.07
C VAL A 8 -15.10 -2.68 -29.06
N LYS A 9 -15.42 -1.43 -29.36
CA LYS A 9 -16.47 -1.05 -30.29
C LYS A 9 -16.27 -1.60 -31.71
N GLU A 10 -15.00 -1.68 -32.15
CA GLU A 10 -14.64 -2.26 -33.44
C GLU A 10 -14.84 -3.79 -33.49
N ARG A 11 -14.71 -4.48 -32.36
CA ARG A 11 -14.69 -5.95 -32.27
C ARG A 11 -15.99 -6.55 -31.75
N ASN A 12 -16.64 -5.89 -30.82
CA ASN A 12 -17.88 -6.38 -30.24
C ASN A 12 -18.76 -5.21 -29.75
N ARG A 13 -19.80 -4.90 -30.50
CA ARG A 13 -20.73 -3.82 -30.20
C ARG A 13 -21.67 -4.11 -29.04
N ASP A 14 -21.80 -5.37 -28.63
CA ASP A 14 -22.68 -5.78 -27.52
C ASP A 14 -22.03 -5.59 -26.15
N VAL A 15 -20.72 -5.33 -26.12
CA VAL A 15 -19.99 -5.05 -24.87
C VAL A 15 -20.19 -3.60 -24.46
N ARG A 16 -20.74 -3.42 -23.27
CA ARG A 16 -20.84 -2.09 -22.62
C ARG A 16 -19.62 -1.84 -21.74
N ILE A 17 -18.96 -0.72 -21.93
CA ILE A 17 -17.84 -0.31 -21.10
C ILE A 17 -18.31 0.78 -20.15
N GLN A 18 -18.39 0.44 -18.87
CA GLN A 18 -18.60 1.38 -17.78
C GLN A 18 -17.25 1.80 -17.21
N SER A 19 -17.06 3.08 -17.05
CA SER A 19 -15.85 3.64 -16.46
C SER A 19 -16.16 4.05 -15.02
N GLU A 20 -15.47 3.47 -14.08
CA GLU A 20 -15.47 3.95 -12.71
C GLU A 20 -14.50 5.13 -12.53
N ALA A 21 -14.54 5.77 -11.38
CA ALA A 21 -13.66 6.90 -11.08
C ALA A 21 -12.19 6.49 -11.22
N ALA A 22 -11.44 7.25 -12.03
CA ALA A 22 -10.01 7.01 -12.19
C ALA A 22 -9.25 7.51 -10.96
N MET A 23 -8.40 6.65 -10.41
CA MET A 23 -7.47 7.01 -9.34
C MET A 23 -6.07 7.15 -9.94
N LEU A 24 -5.34 8.15 -9.47
CA LEU A 24 -3.94 8.30 -9.83
C LEU A 24 -3.09 7.27 -9.07
N PRO A 25 -2.05 6.73 -9.70
CA PRO A 25 -1.12 5.85 -8.99
C PRO A 25 -0.36 6.65 -7.93
N TYR A 26 -0.07 6.00 -6.81
CA TYR A 26 0.79 6.52 -5.77
C TYR A 26 2.07 5.67 -5.67
N LYS A 27 3.18 6.33 -5.46
CA LYS A 27 4.47 5.67 -5.25
C LYS A 27 5.11 6.24 -3.99
N ALA A 28 5.10 5.47 -2.91
CA ALA A 28 5.80 5.82 -1.69
C ALA A 28 7.32 5.91 -1.93
N PRO A 29 8.03 6.80 -1.23
CA PRO A 29 9.49 6.80 -1.22
C PRO A 29 10.01 5.50 -0.60
N THR A 30 11.14 5.00 -1.12
CA THR A 30 11.82 3.80 -0.61
C THR A 30 13.12 4.13 0.12
N THR A 31 13.45 5.41 0.19
CA THR A 31 14.64 5.96 0.86
C THR A 31 14.28 7.18 1.70
N GLY A 32 15.17 7.57 2.58
CA GLY A 32 14.96 8.70 3.47
C GLY A 32 14.38 8.32 4.84
N PRO A 33 14.29 9.28 5.76
CA PRO A 33 14.06 8.99 7.17
C PRO A 33 12.77 8.20 7.46
N TYR A 34 11.69 8.51 6.78
CA TYR A 34 10.41 7.78 6.94
C TYR A 34 10.48 6.34 6.41
N ALA A 35 11.16 6.11 5.27
CA ALA A 35 11.35 4.77 4.74
C ALA A 35 12.27 3.94 5.64
N ASP A 36 13.29 4.56 6.22
CA ASP A 36 14.19 3.91 7.16
C ASP A 36 13.49 3.57 8.47
N ALA A 37 12.61 4.44 8.97
CA ALA A 37 11.77 4.15 10.13
C ALA A 37 10.85 2.94 9.89
N VAL A 38 10.21 2.85 8.71
CA VAL A 38 9.41 1.67 8.34
C VAL A 38 10.29 0.42 8.30
N ARG A 39 11.45 0.48 7.67
CA ARG A 39 12.39 -0.63 7.58
C ARG A 39 12.81 -1.12 8.97
N ASN A 40 13.22 -0.22 9.83
CA ASN A 40 13.63 -0.52 11.21
C ASN A 40 12.49 -1.15 12.01
N ALA A 41 11.29 -0.59 11.91
CA ALA A 41 10.12 -1.08 12.62
C ALA A 41 9.73 -2.50 12.17
N MET A 42 9.70 -2.74 10.87
CA MET A 42 9.38 -4.07 10.32
C MET A 42 10.45 -5.10 10.67
N LYS A 43 11.73 -4.72 10.54
CA LYS A 43 12.85 -5.58 10.94
C LYS A 43 12.80 -5.94 12.42
N PHE A 44 12.51 -4.97 13.28
CA PHE A 44 12.36 -5.18 14.71
C PHE A 44 11.21 -6.16 15.03
N ALA A 45 10.05 -5.98 14.40
CA ALA A 45 8.87 -6.76 14.67
C ALA A 45 8.93 -8.21 14.14
N PHE A 46 9.53 -8.40 12.97
CA PHE A 46 9.53 -9.69 12.27
C PHE A 46 10.89 -10.39 12.20
N GLY A 47 11.96 -9.75 12.70
CA GLY A 47 13.32 -10.32 12.73
C GLY A 47 13.96 -10.48 11.34
N ARG A 48 13.38 -9.88 10.31
CA ARG A 48 13.85 -9.98 8.91
C ARG A 48 13.88 -8.60 8.27
N GLU A 49 14.82 -8.40 7.36
CA GLU A 49 14.88 -7.20 6.54
C GLU A 49 13.65 -7.15 5.61
N PRO A 50 12.81 -6.09 5.67
CA PRO A 50 11.69 -5.96 4.77
C PRO A 50 12.16 -5.59 3.36
N VAL A 51 11.34 -5.94 2.37
CA VAL A 51 11.54 -5.52 0.99
C VAL A 51 10.46 -4.52 0.59
N PHE A 52 10.85 -3.54 -0.21
CA PHE A 52 9.88 -2.63 -0.83
C PHE A 52 9.39 -3.23 -2.13
N VAL A 53 8.10 -3.48 -2.19
CA VAL A 53 7.43 -4.01 -3.39
C VAL A 53 6.51 -2.97 -4.00
N ARG A 54 6.21 -3.13 -5.29
CA ARG A 54 5.18 -2.37 -5.98
C ARG A 54 4.07 -3.32 -6.35
N GLU A 55 2.87 -2.93 -6.00
CA GLU A 55 1.67 -3.67 -6.35
C GLU A 55 0.77 -2.86 -7.27
N GLY A 56 -0.01 -3.56 -8.09
CA GLY A 56 -1.01 -2.96 -8.95
C GLY A 56 -2.30 -2.56 -8.23
N GLY A 57 -2.44 -2.93 -6.95
CA GLY A 57 -3.54 -2.52 -6.10
C GLY A 57 -3.50 -1.03 -5.80
N SER A 58 -4.66 -0.40 -5.64
CA SER A 58 -4.75 1.03 -5.35
C SER A 58 -5.65 1.30 -4.16
N ILE A 59 -5.16 2.13 -3.27
CA ILE A 59 -5.95 2.72 -2.19
C ILE A 59 -6.16 4.19 -2.56
N GLY A 60 -7.33 4.51 -3.11
CA GLY A 60 -7.62 5.84 -3.66
C GLY A 60 -7.45 7.00 -2.68
N ALA A 61 -7.64 6.74 -1.40
CA ALA A 61 -7.47 7.72 -0.34
C ALA A 61 -6.02 8.25 -0.23
N VAL A 62 -5.02 7.45 -0.61
CA VAL A 62 -3.60 7.78 -0.39
C VAL A 62 -3.17 9.04 -1.12
N VAL A 63 -3.58 9.21 -2.37
CA VAL A 63 -3.25 10.41 -3.16
C VAL A 63 -3.85 11.67 -2.51
N SER A 64 -5.05 11.55 -1.96
CA SER A 64 -5.70 12.64 -1.25
C SER A 64 -5.01 12.93 0.09
N MET A 65 -4.61 11.89 0.82
CA MET A 65 -3.87 12.03 2.07
C MET A 65 -2.52 12.71 1.86
N GLU A 66 -1.74 12.28 0.87
CA GLU A 66 -0.45 12.90 0.55
C GLU A 66 -0.60 14.39 0.26
N LYS A 67 -1.57 14.75 -0.59
CA LYS A 67 -1.82 16.15 -0.96
C LYS A 67 -2.27 16.99 0.24
N LEU A 68 -3.14 16.45 1.08
CA LEU A 68 -3.70 17.17 2.22
C LEU A 68 -2.66 17.33 3.35
N LEU A 69 -1.97 16.24 3.68
CA LEU A 69 -1.02 16.20 4.78
C LEU A 69 0.36 16.75 4.39
N ARG A 70 0.64 16.86 3.09
CA ARG A 70 1.96 17.24 2.55
C ARG A 70 3.09 16.41 3.13
N ALA A 71 2.82 15.14 3.39
CA ALA A 71 3.74 14.18 3.96
C ALA A 71 3.67 12.86 3.17
N PRO A 72 4.77 12.11 3.08
CA PRO A 72 4.76 10.83 2.41
C PRO A 72 3.88 9.84 3.18
N VAL A 73 3.07 9.08 2.44
CA VAL A 73 2.27 7.99 3.00
C VAL A 73 3.01 6.68 2.81
N MET A 74 3.32 6.01 3.91
CA MET A 74 4.02 4.74 3.91
C MET A 74 3.03 3.59 4.12
N PHE A 75 3.27 2.47 3.43
CA PHE A 75 2.46 1.26 3.56
C PHE A 75 3.25 0.20 4.32
N LEU A 76 2.64 -0.37 5.35
CA LEU A 76 3.15 -1.55 6.03
C LEU A 76 2.28 -2.74 5.60
N GLY A 77 2.80 -3.54 4.66
CA GLY A 77 2.14 -4.76 4.20
C GLY A 77 2.29 -5.87 5.22
N LEU A 78 1.18 -6.32 5.78
CA LEU A 78 1.15 -7.37 6.80
C LEU A 78 0.49 -8.65 6.28
N SER A 79 -0.23 -8.58 5.17
CA SER A 79 -0.87 -9.74 4.56
C SER A 79 0.14 -10.60 3.82
N LEU A 80 0.00 -11.91 3.95
CA LEU A 80 0.80 -12.91 3.25
C LEU A 80 -0.02 -13.54 2.11
N PRO A 81 0.61 -14.10 1.08
CA PRO A 81 -0.11 -14.74 -0.02
C PRO A 81 -1.11 -15.81 0.43
N GLU A 82 -0.77 -16.56 1.47
CA GLU A 82 -1.61 -17.60 2.07
C GLU A 82 -2.87 -17.07 2.75
N HIS A 83 -2.93 -15.79 3.05
CA HIS A 83 -4.15 -15.17 3.61
C HIS A 83 -5.27 -15.04 2.59
N GLY A 84 -4.97 -15.22 1.30
CA GLY A 84 -5.97 -15.24 0.24
C GLY A 84 -6.76 -13.95 0.11
N TYR A 85 -6.10 -12.78 0.24
CA TYR A 85 -6.77 -11.49 0.12
C TYR A 85 -7.49 -11.34 -1.23
N HIS A 86 -8.68 -10.79 -1.20
CA HIS A 86 -9.62 -10.70 -2.32
C HIS A 86 -10.13 -12.07 -2.83
N ALA A 87 -10.02 -13.13 -2.05
CA ALA A 87 -10.49 -14.46 -2.40
C ALA A 87 -11.48 -15.01 -1.36
N PRO A 88 -12.26 -16.06 -1.71
CA PRO A 88 -13.07 -16.77 -0.72
C PRO A 88 -12.19 -17.31 0.41
N ASN A 89 -12.71 -17.23 1.64
CA ASN A 89 -12.01 -17.63 2.87
C ASN A 89 -10.77 -16.78 3.18
N GLU A 90 -10.75 -15.51 2.76
CA GLU A 90 -9.75 -14.57 3.22
C GLU A 90 -9.62 -14.62 4.74
N ASN A 91 -8.37 -14.71 5.21
CA ASN A 91 -8.08 -14.83 6.61
C ASN A 91 -6.87 -13.97 6.99
N TYR A 92 -6.61 -13.85 8.28
CA TYR A 92 -5.47 -13.11 8.78
C TYR A 92 -4.98 -13.75 10.08
N ASP A 93 -3.71 -14.14 10.11
CA ASP A 93 -3.17 -14.85 11.25
C ASP A 93 -2.74 -13.93 12.40
N TRP A 94 -2.77 -14.49 13.60
CA TRP A 94 -2.48 -13.77 14.83
C TRP A 94 -1.01 -13.35 14.96
N ARG A 95 -0.09 -14.08 14.32
CA ARG A 95 1.33 -13.73 14.29
C ARG A 95 1.56 -12.45 13.48
N GLN A 96 0.91 -12.32 12.33
CA GLN A 96 0.98 -11.12 11.52
C GLN A 96 0.31 -9.93 12.22
N ALA A 97 -0.83 -10.16 12.88
CA ALA A 97 -1.50 -9.13 13.66
C ALA A 97 -0.61 -8.62 14.80
N GLY A 98 -0.07 -9.54 15.61
CA GLY A 98 0.82 -9.20 16.72
C GLY A 98 2.10 -8.51 16.26
N GLY A 99 2.73 -9.04 15.21
CA GLY A 99 3.91 -8.42 14.59
C GLY A 99 3.61 -7.00 14.07
N GLY A 100 2.45 -6.82 13.46
CA GLY A 100 1.99 -5.51 13.00
C GLY A 100 1.84 -4.49 14.14
N MET A 101 1.23 -4.88 15.24
CA MET A 101 1.12 -4.00 16.42
C MET A 101 2.49 -3.57 16.96
N VAL A 102 3.44 -4.50 17.04
CA VAL A 102 4.83 -4.21 17.45
C VAL A 102 5.51 -3.28 16.45
N ALA A 103 5.33 -3.53 15.14
CA ALA A 103 5.89 -2.68 14.08
C ALA A 103 5.35 -1.25 14.17
N PHE A 104 4.05 -1.06 14.38
CA PHE A 104 3.47 0.28 14.53
C PHE A 104 4.01 1.00 15.76
N ALA A 105 4.07 0.35 16.93
CA ALA A 105 4.62 0.95 18.13
C ALA A 105 6.08 1.38 17.92
N LYS A 106 6.90 0.54 17.30
CA LYS A 106 8.29 0.84 16.97
C LYS A 106 8.39 1.98 15.95
N TYR A 107 7.55 1.98 14.92
CA TYR A 107 7.50 3.04 13.90
C TYR A 107 7.23 4.42 14.54
N PHE A 108 6.24 4.52 15.41
CA PHE A 108 5.95 5.78 16.12
C PHE A 108 7.11 6.22 17.01
N SER A 109 7.80 5.29 17.64
CA SER A 109 9.03 5.61 18.41
C SER A 109 10.15 6.16 17.53
N GLU A 110 10.35 5.59 16.33
CA GLU A 110 11.33 6.07 15.36
C GLU A 110 10.98 7.50 14.88
N ILE A 111 9.71 7.73 14.53
CA ILE A 111 9.25 9.05 14.09
C ILE A 111 9.39 10.12 15.19
N ALA A 112 9.05 9.79 16.43
CA ALA A 112 9.18 10.70 17.56
C ALA A 112 10.64 11.13 17.85
N GLY A 113 11.60 10.30 17.47
CA GLY A 113 13.03 10.60 17.58
C GLY A 113 13.60 11.44 16.43
N MET A 114 12.80 11.73 15.38
CA MET A 114 13.26 12.55 14.26
C MET A 114 13.32 14.03 14.63
N PRO A 115 14.29 14.78 14.07
CA PRO A 115 14.32 16.24 14.22
C PRO A 115 13.03 16.85 13.67
N SER A 116 12.44 17.79 14.39
CA SER A 116 11.34 18.60 13.88
C SER A 116 11.82 19.40 12.67
N SER A 117 11.19 19.24 11.53
CA SER A 117 11.43 20.00 10.31
C SER A 117 10.80 21.39 10.36
#